data_6b5eb001f8e379d2cdf755fb569a0957
#
_entry.id   6b5eb001f8e379d2cdf755fb569a0957
#
_cell.length_a   1.000
_cell.length_b   1.000
_cell.length_c   1.000
_cell.angle_alpha   90.00
_cell.angle_beta   90.00
_cell.angle_gamma   90.00
#
_symmetry.space_group_name_H-M   'P 1'
#
loop_
_entity.id
_entity.type
_entity.pdbx_description
1 polymer ?
#
loop_
_entity_poly.entity_id
_entity_poly.type
_entity_poly.pdbx_seq_one_letter_code
_entity_poly.pdbx_strand_id
1 'polypeptide(L)'
;MRLKVGMIGCGRIAGTIDDERTPQWRGGVVPPLAHAGGYAQATDVTEMVAACDVDEAKLAEFRRRWNVPRGYTDFRELIDAERPEILSICTRPEQHAEAMIYGAEHGVKGMFAEKPLCCTLREADAIREAFERAGVMLEFGPPRRNWTVYQQARAIAAGGELGRVQRVIGFWGNSVGGHGLDTVLYLAGDPQEVTSIRGTLETLSPAPGDTSHMHFVKDPSIRSALIEFADGPDIAVVGTGNLEFEIVCEGGLIRIRNDGEEMEVRRKDTRSGFDPVPLEPVEHWCGTERKIRDLVQAIRTGQPAVSNLRIAMLSTEIGFGLYESHLRGTAVRPPIPNRDRIVSSW
;
A
#
# COMPACT_ATOMS: atom_id res chain seq x y z
N MET A 1 -23.56 10.33 11.01
CA MET A 1 -22.86 9.95 12.27
C MET A 1 -21.39 9.80 11.95
N ARG A 2 -20.48 10.33 12.77
CA ARG A 2 -19.03 10.14 12.65
C ARG A 2 -18.65 8.76 13.17
N LEU A 3 -17.74 8.08 12.50
CA LEU A 3 -17.20 6.79 12.95
C LEU A 3 -16.08 7.02 13.96
N LYS A 4 -16.08 6.26 15.05
CA LYS A 4 -15.05 6.31 16.09
C LYS A 4 -13.76 5.63 15.59
N VAL A 5 -12.63 6.31 15.77
CA VAL A 5 -11.31 5.83 15.34
C VAL A 5 -10.42 5.55 16.55
N GLY A 6 -9.84 4.36 16.61
CA GLY A 6 -8.73 3.99 17.47
C GLY A 6 -7.42 3.98 16.70
N MET A 7 -6.40 4.70 17.19
CA MET A 7 -5.05 4.72 16.60
C MET A 7 -4.17 3.72 17.31
N ILE A 8 -3.53 2.81 16.58
CA ILE A 8 -2.58 1.83 17.12
C ILE A 8 -1.19 2.11 16.54
N GLY A 9 -0.26 2.50 17.40
CA GLY A 9 1.03 3.09 17.06
C GLY A 9 0.94 4.61 16.93
N CYS A 10 1.76 5.32 17.69
CA CYS A 10 1.82 6.79 17.77
C CYS A 10 3.12 7.35 17.19
N GLY A 11 3.76 6.60 16.29
CA GLY A 11 5.04 6.93 15.69
C GLY A 11 4.95 7.90 14.50
N ARG A 12 6.00 7.83 13.69
CA ARG A 12 6.25 8.70 12.55
C ARG A 12 5.07 8.81 11.58
N ILE A 13 4.61 7.68 11.03
CA ILE A 13 3.52 7.65 10.04
C ILE A 13 2.15 7.95 10.67
N ALA A 14 1.99 7.67 11.96
CA ALA A 14 0.78 8.03 12.67
C ALA A 14 0.60 9.54 12.80
N GLY A 15 1.68 10.30 13.12
CA GLY A 15 1.49 11.69 13.49
C GLY A 15 2.59 12.70 13.19
N THR A 16 3.83 12.31 12.85
CA THR A 16 4.97 13.24 12.78
C THR A 16 5.70 13.28 11.44
N ILE A 17 5.37 12.42 10.49
CA ILE A 17 6.05 12.36 9.19
C ILE A 17 6.04 13.69 8.43
N ASP A 18 5.00 14.48 8.60
CA ASP A 18 4.87 15.77 7.92
C ASP A 18 5.84 16.83 8.45
N ASP A 19 6.41 16.65 9.64
CA ASP A 19 7.43 17.54 10.23
C ASP A 19 8.78 17.43 9.51
N GLU A 20 9.03 16.30 8.84
CA GLU A 20 10.26 16.03 8.10
C GLU A 20 10.27 16.67 6.71
N ARG A 21 9.15 17.26 6.29
CA ARG A 21 9.03 17.83 4.95
C ARG A 21 9.89 19.07 4.82
N THR A 22 10.77 19.03 3.85
CA THR A 22 11.57 20.18 3.43
C THR A 22 11.01 20.76 2.13
N PRO A 23 11.34 22.02 1.76
CA PRO A 23 11.00 22.58 0.45
C PRO A 23 11.51 21.75 -0.74
N GLN A 24 12.52 20.91 -0.52
CA GLN A 24 13.10 20.01 -1.53
C GLN A 24 12.34 18.68 -1.67
N TRP A 25 11.36 18.41 -0.81
CA TRP A 25 10.54 17.21 -0.99
C TRP A 25 9.67 17.38 -2.23
N ARG A 26 10.02 16.61 -3.25
CA ARG A 26 9.36 16.58 -4.56
C ARG A 26 8.36 15.42 -4.63
N GLY A 27 7.53 15.43 -5.65
CA GLY A 27 6.51 14.41 -5.93
C GLY A 27 5.11 15.02 -5.92
N GLY A 28 4.17 14.33 -6.52
CA GLY A 28 2.75 14.73 -6.59
C GLY A 28 2.00 14.62 -5.27
N VAL A 29 2.70 14.74 -4.14
CA VAL A 29 2.18 14.50 -2.79
C VAL A 29 1.59 15.76 -2.20
N VAL A 30 0.31 15.70 -1.84
CA VAL A 30 -0.36 16.73 -1.04
C VAL A 30 -0.47 16.26 0.41
N PRO A 31 0.08 17.00 1.39
CA PRO A 31 -0.03 16.65 2.80
C PRO A 31 -1.45 16.84 3.34
N PRO A 32 -1.76 16.25 4.50
CA PRO A 32 -0.86 15.48 5.35
C PRO A 32 -0.64 14.05 4.86
N LEU A 33 0.55 13.50 5.14
CA LEU A 33 0.86 12.09 4.96
C LEU A 33 0.52 11.28 6.22
N ALA A 34 0.63 11.93 7.40
CA ALA A 34 0.29 11.30 8.67
C ALA A 34 -1.17 10.88 8.72
N HIS A 35 -1.44 9.69 9.27
CA HIS A 35 -2.79 9.20 9.45
C HIS A 35 -3.64 10.18 10.28
N ALA A 36 -3.12 10.64 11.42
CA ALA A 36 -3.83 11.61 12.27
C ALA A 36 -4.12 12.94 11.54
N GLY A 37 -3.21 13.39 10.68
CA GLY A 37 -3.43 14.57 9.84
C GLY A 37 -4.58 14.37 8.85
N GLY A 38 -4.68 13.18 8.23
CA GLY A 38 -5.81 12.83 7.37
C GLY A 38 -7.13 12.78 8.14
N TYR A 39 -7.16 12.17 9.32
CA TYR A 39 -8.35 12.17 10.20
C TYR A 39 -8.75 13.58 10.64
N ALA A 40 -7.79 14.47 10.89
CA ALA A 40 -8.05 15.85 11.22
C ALA A 40 -8.73 16.64 10.07
N GLN A 41 -8.54 16.21 8.81
CA GLN A 41 -9.24 16.75 7.65
C GLN A 41 -10.60 16.08 7.39
N ALA A 42 -10.84 14.90 7.95
CA ALA A 42 -12.07 14.11 7.77
C ALA A 42 -12.98 14.13 9.01
N THR A 43 -12.99 15.22 9.79
CA THR A 43 -13.74 15.33 11.05
C THR A 43 -15.25 15.38 10.89
N ASP A 44 -15.74 15.60 9.70
CA ASP A 44 -17.17 15.50 9.35
C ASP A 44 -17.67 14.03 9.32
N VAL A 45 -16.78 13.07 9.07
CA VAL A 45 -17.13 11.64 8.95
C VAL A 45 -16.47 10.75 9.99
N THR A 46 -15.39 11.19 10.67
CA THR A 46 -14.63 10.41 11.67
C THR A 46 -14.36 11.20 12.95
N GLU A 47 -14.02 10.50 14.03
CA GLU A 47 -13.60 11.07 15.31
C GLU A 47 -12.54 10.18 15.97
N MET A 48 -11.32 10.68 16.17
CA MET A 48 -10.27 9.97 16.91
C MET A 48 -10.62 9.97 18.40
N VAL A 49 -11.03 8.83 18.94
CA VAL A 49 -11.48 8.69 20.34
C VAL A 49 -10.37 8.19 21.26
N ALA A 50 -9.40 7.43 20.73
CA ALA A 50 -8.34 6.84 21.52
C ALA A 50 -7.07 6.60 20.69
N ALA A 51 -5.94 6.53 21.38
CA ALA A 51 -4.65 6.14 20.82
C ALA A 51 -3.95 5.12 21.72
N CYS A 52 -3.13 4.25 21.14
CA CYS A 52 -2.35 3.24 21.82
C CYS A 52 -0.89 3.25 21.33
N ASP A 53 0.04 3.26 22.26
CA ASP A 53 1.46 2.98 21.98
C ASP A 53 2.09 2.41 23.26
N VAL A 54 2.97 1.41 23.12
CA VAL A 54 3.71 0.83 24.26
C VAL A 54 4.70 1.83 24.87
N ASP A 55 5.10 2.86 24.13
CA ASP A 55 5.91 3.97 24.57
C ASP A 55 4.99 5.10 25.09
N GLU A 56 4.89 5.21 26.40
CA GLU A 56 4.04 6.21 27.06
C GLU A 56 4.38 7.66 26.67
N ALA A 57 5.65 7.95 26.40
CA ALA A 57 6.06 9.30 26.00
C ALA A 57 5.55 9.65 24.61
N LYS A 58 5.66 8.73 23.64
CA LYS A 58 5.08 8.89 22.31
C LYS A 58 3.57 9.00 22.36
N LEU A 59 2.92 8.18 23.18
CA LEU A 59 1.48 8.22 23.38
C LEU A 59 1.02 9.57 23.91
N ALA A 60 1.69 10.08 24.95
CA ALA A 60 1.37 11.37 25.56
C ALA A 60 1.52 12.53 24.55
N GLU A 61 2.63 12.55 23.80
CA GLU A 61 2.88 13.57 22.77
C GLU A 61 1.86 13.50 21.64
N PHE A 62 1.56 12.31 21.13
CA PHE A 62 0.55 12.11 20.09
C PHE A 62 -0.82 12.61 20.54
N ARG A 63 -1.26 12.25 21.74
CA ARG A 63 -2.54 12.69 22.30
C ARG A 63 -2.61 14.20 22.45
N ARG A 64 -1.53 14.81 22.96
CA ARG A 64 -1.45 16.29 23.09
C ARG A 64 -1.54 16.98 21.74
N ARG A 65 -0.78 16.50 20.76
CA ARG A 65 -0.72 17.09 19.41
C ARG A 65 -2.06 17.00 18.66
N TRP A 66 -2.68 15.84 18.70
CA TRP A 66 -3.88 15.54 17.91
C TRP A 66 -5.18 15.63 18.69
N ASN A 67 -5.12 16.09 19.93
CA ASN A 67 -6.27 16.25 20.83
C ASN A 67 -7.08 14.94 21.01
N VAL A 68 -6.37 13.81 21.15
CA VAL A 68 -6.98 12.50 21.37
C VAL A 68 -7.27 12.29 22.86
N PRO A 69 -8.55 12.08 23.26
CA PRO A 69 -8.93 12.14 24.68
C PRO A 69 -8.42 10.99 25.51
N ARG A 70 -8.30 9.78 24.95
CA ARG A 70 -7.92 8.57 25.71
C ARG A 70 -6.64 7.95 25.19
N GLY A 71 -5.88 7.33 26.12
CA GLY A 71 -4.61 6.66 25.81
C GLY A 71 -4.51 5.33 26.50
N TYR A 72 -3.90 4.35 25.80
CA TYR A 72 -3.72 2.98 26.22
C TYR A 72 -2.31 2.50 25.87
N THR A 73 -1.78 1.57 26.64
CA THR A 73 -0.50 0.91 26.35
C THR A 73 -0.69 -0.50 25.76
N ASP A 74 -1.89 -1.04 25.84
CA ASP A 74 -2.33 -2.27 25.17
C ASP A 74 -3.49 -1.96 24.20
N PHE A 75 -3.34 -2.37 22.94
CA PHE A 75 -4.36 -2.15 21.93
C PHE A 75 -5.65 -2.93 22.18
N ARG A 76 -5.60 -4.06 22.91
CA ARG A 76 -6.77 -4.84 23.28
C ARG A 76 -7.64 -4.06 24.26
N GLU A 77 -7.02 -3.44 25.26
CA GLU A 77 -7.74 -2.56 26.20
C GLU A 77 -8.41 -1.40 25.48
N LEU A 78 -7.73 -0.78 24.49
CA LEU A 78 -8.32 0.26 23.66
C LEU A 78 -9.56 -0.25 22.94
N ILE A 79 -9.46 -1.39 22.27
CA ILE A 79 -10.56 -1.95 21.46
C ILE A 79 -11.76 -2.30 22.36
N ASP A 80 -11.51 -2.96 23.48
CA ASP A 80 -12.57 -3.44 24.38
C ASP A 80 -13.28 -2.28 25.10
N ALA A 81 -12.53 -1.25 25.51
CA ALA A 81 -13.09 -0.12 26.24
C ALA A 81 -13.81 0.88 25.33
N GLU A 82 -13.21 1.25 24.20
CA GLU A 82 -13.71 2.33 23.35
C GLU A 82 -14.60 1.84 22.22
N ARG A 83 -14.50 0.57 21.84
CA ARG A 83 -15.24 -0.06 20.74
C ARG A 83 -15.21 0.81 19.48
N PRO A 84 -14.02 1.10 18.96
CA PRO A 84 -13.88 1.91 17.74
C PRO A 84 -14.48 1.17 16.55
N GLU A 85 -15.07 1.93 15.63
CA GLU A 85 -15.57 1.37 14.37
C GLU A 85 -14.47 1.26 13.33
N ILE A 86 -13.44 2.09 13.45
CA ILE A 86 -12.23 2.08 12.61
C ILE A 86 -10.99 1.92 13.49
N LEU A 87 -10.07 1.06 13.06
CA LEU A 87 -8.70 1.04 13.56
C LEU A 87 -7.75 1.60 12.52
N SER A 88 -6.82 2.44 12.96
CA SER A 88 -5.69 2.91 12.16
C SER A 88 -4.43 2.24 12.68
N ILE A 89 -3.85 1.32 11.88
CA ILE A 89 -2.72 0.48 12.27
C ILE A 89 -1.43 1.10 11.74
N CYS A 90 -0.63 1.69 12.63
CA CYS A 90 0.59 2.43 12.33
C CYS A 90 1.82 1.88 13.05
N THR A 91 1.75 0.64 13.51
CA THR A 91 2.82 -0.07 14.19
C THR A 91 3.88 -0.61 13.23
N ARG A 92 4.81 -1.40 13.74
CA ARG A 92 5.69 -2.21 12.91
C ARG A 92 4.94 -3.45 12.40
N PRO A 93 5.37 -4.03 11.27
CA PRO A 93 4.67 -5.15 10.62
C PRO A 93 4.46 -6.37 11.52
N GLU A 94 5.39 -6.60 12.45
CA GLU A 94 5.34 -7.73 13.38
C GLU A 94 4.10 -7.71 14.32
N GLN A 95 3.47 -6.54 14.43
CA GLN A 95 2.28 -6.35 15.27
C GLN A 95 0.98 -6.24 14.46
N HIS A 96 1.07 -6.14 13.13
CA HIS A 96 -0.08 -5.90 12.27
C HIS A 96 -1.10 -7.02 12.36
N ALA A 97 -0.66 -8.27 12.15
CA ALA A 97 -1.57 -9.41 12.08
C ALA A 97 -2.38 -9.58 13.38
N GLU A 98 -1.72 -9.49 14.53
CA GLU A 98 -2.36 -9.64 15.82
C GLU A 98 -3.41 -8.55 16.07
N ALA A 99 -3.07 -7.28 15.83
CA ALA A 99 -3.99 -6.17 16.03
C ALA A 99 -5.16 -6.20 15.05
N MET A 100 -4.92 -6.59 13.79
CA MET A 100 -5.94 -6.69 12.76
C MET A 100 -6.93 -7.82 13.06
N ILE A 101 -6.44 -9.01 13.42
CA ILE A 101 -7.27 -10.16 13.74
C ILE A 101 -8.11 -9.88 14.99
N TYR A 102 -7.47 -9.39 16.05
CA TYR A 102 -8.18 -9.05 17.29
C TYR A 102 -9.28 -8.02 17.05
N GLY A 103 -8.99 -6.94 16.31
CA GLY A 103 -9.98 -5.93 15.96
C GLY A 103 -11.16 -6.49 15.16
N ALA A 104 -10.89 -7.39 14.20
CA ALA A 104 -11.94 -8.04 13.41
C ALA A 104 -12.85 -8.90 14.29
N GLU A 105 -12.30 -9.63 15.25
CA GLU A 105 -13.05 -10.49 16.18
C GLU A 105 -13.83 -9.69 17.24
N HIS A 106 -13.47 -8.40 17.48
CA HIS A 106 -14.09 -7.52 18.50
C HIS A 106 -14.97 -6.41 17.89
N GLY A 107 -15.45 -6.59 16.66
CA GLY A 107 -16.52 -5.76 16.09
C GLY A 107 -16.05 -4.47 15.40
N VAL A 108 -14.77 -4.33 15.09
CA VAL A 108 -14.26 -3.29 14.22
C VAL A 108 -14.81 -3.48 12.81
N LYS A 109 -15.29 -2.39 12.18
CA LYS A 109 -15.92 -2.43 10.86
C LYS A 109 -14.96 -2.19 9.71
N GLY A 110 -13.88 -1.44 9.97
CA GLY A 110 -12.88 -1.14 8.96
C GLY A 110 -11.53 -0.81 9.55
N MET A 111 -10.48 -1.03 8.76
CA MET A 111 -9.11 -0.77 9.17
C MET A 111 -8.34 -0.02 8.08
N PHE A 112 -7.64 1.04 8.48
CA PHE A 112 -6.61 1.66 7.68
C PHE A 112 -5.26 1.16 8.19
N ALA A 113 -4.65 0.23 7.45
CA ALA A 113 -3.43 -0.45 7.90
C ALA A 113 -2.24 -0.11 7.03
N GLU A 114 -1.11 0.21 7.68
CA GLU A 114 0.15 0.48 7.01
C GLU A 114 0.73 -0.76 6.31
N LYS A 115 1.58 -0.47 5.34
CA LYS A 115 2.36 -1.49 4.64
C LYS A 115 3.63 -1.86 5.46
N PRO A 116 4.14 -3.08 5.27
CA PRO A 116 3.49 -4.18 4.59
C PRO A 116 2.33 -4.75 5.40
N LEU A 117 1.48 -5.55 4.78
CA LEU A 117 0.31 -6.11 5.45
C LEU A 117 0.69 -6.93 6.70
N CYS A 118 1.77 -7.73 6.61
CA CYS A 118 2.24 -8.66 7.63
C CYS A 118 3.66 -9.15 7.34
N CYS A 119 4.22 -9.98 8.20
CA CYS A 119 5.56 -10.55 8.06
C CYS A 119 5.61 -11.92 7.39
N THR A 120 4.49 -12.63 7.26
CA THR A 120 4.41 -13.96 6.64
C THR A 120 3.14 -14.12 5.82
N LEU A 121 3.16 -15.04 4.85
CA LEU A 121 1.94 -15.40 4.12
C LEU A 121 0.92 -16.14 5.00
N ARG A 122 1.36 -16.84 6.04
CA ARG A 122 0.47 -17.45 7.03
C ARG A 122 -0.32 -16.39 7.82
N GLU A 123 0.32 -15.30 8.21
CA GLU A 123 -0.37 -14.15 8.82
C GLU A 123 -1.36 -13.51 7.84
N ALA A 124 -0.97 -13.36 6.57
CA ALA A 124 -1.87 -12.84 5.54
C ALA A 124 -3.14 -13.70 5.41
N ASP A 125 -2.99 -15.02 5.37
CA ASP A 125 -4.13 -15.96 5.32
C ASP A 125 -5.04 -15.79 6.55
N ALA A 126 -4.46 -15.69 7.75
CA ALA A 126 -5.22 -15.51 8.99
C ALA A 126 -5.97 -14.16 9.03
N ILE A 127 -5.33 -13.08 8.56
CA ILE A 127 -5.99 -11.77 8.41
C ILE A 127 -7.17 -11.88 7.45
N ARG A 128 -6.97 -12.50 6.28
CA ARG A 128 -8.03 -12.68 5.29
C ARG A 128 -9.22 -13.44 5.89
N GLU A 129 -8.98 -14.57 6.54
CA GLU A 129 -10.02 -15.38 7.16
C GLU A 129 -10.80 -14.62 8.24
N ALA A 130 -10.11 -13.84 9.08
CA ALA A 130 -10.75 -13.03 10.11
C ALA A 130 -11.61 -11.92 9.50
N PHE A 131 -11.10 -11.23 8.48
CA PHE A 131 -11.80 -10.13 7.81
C PHE A 131 -13.03 -10.60 7.03
N GLU A 132 -12.89 -11.69 6.27
CA GLU A 132 -14.01 -12.29 5.52
C GLU A 132 -15.11 -12.78 6.46
N ARG A 133 -14.76 -13.39 7.59
CA ARG A 133 -15.71 -13.87 8.60
C ARG A 133 -16.47 -12.73 9.27
N ALA A 134 -15.79 -11.63 9.59
CA ALA A 134 -16.36 -10.50 10.30
C ALA A 134 -16.91 -9.40 9.38
N GLY A 135 -16.66 -9.47 8.08
CA GLY A 135 -17.08 -8.45 7.10
C GLY A 135 -16.32 -7.12 7.25
N VAL A 136 -15.04 -7.16 7.66
CA VAL A 136 -14.23 -5.96 7.89
C VAL A 136 -13.73 -5.38 6.56
N MET A 137 -13.84 -4.09 6.40
CA MET A 137 -13.29 -3.35 5.26
C MET A 137 -11.82 -2.98 5.51
N LEU A 138 -10.96 -3.13 4.50
CA LEU A 138 -9.57 -2.69 4.56
C LEU A 138 -9.34 -1.51 3.63
N GLU A 139 -8.60 -0.53 4.10
CA GLU A 139 -7.87 0.45 3.31
C GLU A 139 -6.38 0.24 3.54
N PHE A 140 -5.66 -0.29 2.55
CA PHE A 140 -4.25 -0.65 2.66
C PHE A 140 -3.32 0.55 2.44
N GLY A 141 -2.24 0.64 3.20
CA GLY A 141 -1.35 1.79 3.35
C GLY A 141 -0.77 2.49 2.12
N PRO A 142 -0.38 1.82 1.01
CA PRO A 142 0.21 2.52 -0.13
C PRO A 142 -0.68 3.63 -0.68
N PRO A 143 -0.19 4.89 -0.83
CA PRO A 143 -1.07 6.03 -1.05
C PRO A 143 -1.34 6.38 -2.52
N ARG A 144 -0.54 5.88 -3.48
CA ARG A 144 -0.55 6.36 -4.87
C ARG A 144 -1.86 6.12 -5.61
N ARG A 145 -2.61 5.07 -5.27
CA ARG A 145 -3.96 4.84 -5.80
C ARG A 145 -4.92 6.00 -5.56
N ASN A 146 -4.67 6.77 -4.50
CA ASN A 146 -5.48 7.91 -4.08
C ASN A 146 -4.86 9.26 -4.48
N TRP A 147 -3.73 9.28 -5.21
CA TRP A 147 -3.13 10.51 -5.74
C TRP A 147 -3.65 10.82 -7.15
N THR A 148 -3.94 12.07 -7.39
CA THR A 148 -4.57 12.57 -8.62
C THR A 148 -3.86 12.11 -9.89
N VAL A 149 -2.52 12.24 -9.93
CA VAL A 149 -1.72 11.90 -11.13
C VAL A 149 -1.87 10.42 -11.50
N TYR A 150 -1.83 9.52 -10.50
CA TYR A 150 -1.96 8.09 -10.75
C TYR A 150 -3.37 7.71 -11.17
N GLN A 151 -4.39 8.39 -10.62
CA GLN A 151 -5.78 8.21 -11.03
C GLN A 151 -6.01 8.70 -12.47
N GLN A 152 -5.42 9.85 -12.83
CA GLN A 152 -5.46 10.37 -14.19
C GLN A 152 -4.77 9.43 -15.17
N ALA A 153 -3.56 8.94 -14.84
CA ALA A 153 -2.84 7.98 -15.68
C ALA A 153 -3.66 6.71 -15.93
N ARG A 154 -4.26 6.14 -14.88
CA ARG A 154 -5.14 4.98 -14.99
C ARG A 154 -6.39 5.27 -15.81
N ALA A 155 -7.03 6.43 -15.64
CA ALA A 155 -8.20 6.83 -16.39
C ALA A 155 -7.89 6.97 -17.91
N ILE A 156 -6.74 7.59 -18.25
CA ILE A 156 -6.29 7.71 -19.65
C ILE A 156 -6.02 6.32 -20.23
N ALA A 157 -5.33 5.44 -19.50
CA ALA A 157 -5.06 4.07 -19.94
C ALA A 157 -6.34 3.25 -20.16
N ALA A 158 -7.34 3.40 -19.26
CA ALA A 158 -8.62 2.71 -19.35
C ALA A 158 -9.58 3.33 -20.38
N GLY A 159 -9.39 4.61 -20.76
CA GLY A 159 -10.26 5.34 -21.69
C GLY A 159 -10.20 4.85 -23.14
N GLY A 160 -9.23 3.99 -23.47
CA GLY A 160 -9.14 3.31 -24.77
C GLY A 160 -8.53 4.14 -25.91
N GLU A 161 -8.27 5.43 -25.73
CA GLU A 161 -7.68 6.28 -26.79
C GLU A 161 -6.26 5.85 -27.19
N LEU A 162 -5.53 5.21 -26.30
CA LEU A 162 -4.20 4.65 -26.54
C LEU A 162 -4.23 3.15 -26.88
N GLY A 163 -5.43 2.57 -27.06
CA GLY A 163 -5.60 1.13 -27.20
C GLY A 163 -5.40 0.37 -25.89
N ARG A 164 -5.33 -0.95 -25.98
CA ARG A 164 -5.18 -1.82 -24.82
C ARG A 164 -3.81 -1.65 -24.15
N VAL A 165 -3.76 -1.67 -22.81
CA VAL A 165 -2.51 -1.74 -22.05
C VAL A 165 -1.84 -3.08 -22.32
N GLN A 166 -0.59 -3.05 -22.76
CA GLN A 166 0.20 -4.24 -23.08
C GLN A 166 1.15 -4.60 -21.93
N ARG A 167 1.71 -3.58 -21.26
CA ARG A 167 2.67 -3.77 -20.17
C ARG A 167 2.71 -2.56 -19.25
N VAL A 168 3.01 -2.79 -17.97
CA VAL A 168 3.39 -1.73 -17.04
C VAL A 168 4.82 -1.95 -16.59
N ILE A 169 5.64 -0.92 -16.64
CA ILE A 169 7.03 -0.94 -16.22
C ILE A 169 7.17 -0.04 -14.99
N GLY A 170 7.76 -0.57 -13.93
CA GLY A 170 8.09 0.20 -12.74
C GLY A 170 9.59 0.32 -12.55
N PHE A 171 10.04 1.51 -12.17
CA PHE A 171 11.44 1.83 -11.88
C PHE A 171 11.55 2.16 -10.40
N TRP A 172 11.81 1.16 -9.59
CA TRP A 172 12.10 1.31 -8.15
C TRP A 172 12.94 0.12 -7.67
N GLY A 173 13.73 0.32 -6.62
CA GLY A 173 14.61 -0.74 -6.14
C GLY A 173 14.67 -0.85 -4.62
N ASN A 174 14.06 0.04 -3.88
CA ASN A 174 14.31 0.20 -2.45
C ASN A 174 13.58 -0.80 -1.54
N SER A 175 12.61 -1.57 -2.06
CA SER A 175 11.90 -2.58 -1.26
C SER A 175 11.03 -3.47 -2.15
N VAL A 176 10.85 -4.73 -1.77
CA VAL A 176 9.91 -5.67 -2.39
C VAL A 176 8.50 -5.36 -1.91
N GLY A 177 8.31 -5.29 -0.59
CA GLY A 177 6.99 -5.12 0.00
C GLY A 177 6.60 -3.67 0.18
N GLY A 178 5.82 -3.12 -0.70
CA GLY A 178 5.33 -1.80 -0.43
C GLY A 178 4.80 -1.03 -1.63
N HIS A 179 5.21 0.21 -1.71
CA HIS A 179 4.61 1.19 -2.62
C HIS A 179 4.67 0.80 -4.10
N GLY A 180 5.79 0.25 -4.55
CA GLY A 180 6.02 -0.04 -5.98
C GLY A 180 5.07 -1.12 -6.52
N LEU A 181 4.96 -2.27 -5.84
CA LEU A 181 4.09 -3.37 -6.27
C LEU A 181 2.61 -2.94 -6.31
N ASP A 182 2.15 -2.26 -5.26
CA ASP A 182 0.78 -1.75 -5.24
C ASP A 182 0.50 -0.79 -6.41
N THR A 183 1.47 0.10 -6.70
CA THR A 183 1.30 1.10 -7.76
C THR A 183 1.27 0.47 -9.15
N VAL A 184 2.16 -0.48 -9.46
CA VAL A 184 2.15 -1.14 -10.78
C VAL A 184 0.90 -2.00 -10.97
N LEU A 185 0.41 -2.67 -9.92
CA LEU A 185 -0.87 -3.38 -9.97
C LEU A 185 -2.03 -2.43 -10.30
N TYR A 186 -2.07 -1.28 -9.62
CA TYR A 186 -3.07 -0.26 -9.90
C TYR A 186 -3.02 0.23 -11.34
N LEU A 187 -1.84 0.58 -11.84
CA LEU A 187 -1.66 1.07 -13.21
C LEU A 187 -1.94 -0.01 -14.27
N ALA A 188 -1.74 -1.27 -13.92
CA ALA A 188 -2.07 -2.42 -14.77
C ALA A 188 -3.58 -2.77 -14.82
N GLY A 189 -4.42 -2.07 -14.05
CA GLY A 189 -5.85 -2.36 -13.99
C GLY A 189 -6.26 -3.36 -12.92
N ASP A 190 -5.37 -3.67 -11.98
CA ASP A 190 -5.55 -4.65 -10.90
C ASP A 190 -5.83 -6.08 -11.39
N PRO A 191 -4.98 -6.65 -12.28
CA PRO A 191 -5.14 -8.04 -12.71
C PRO A 191 -5.00 -9.00 -11.51
N GLN A 192 -5.65 -10.16 -11.59
CA GLN A 192 -5.75 -11.08 -10.45
C GLN A 192 -5.12 -12.45 -10.69
N GLU A 193 -5.08 -12.89 -11.94
CA GLU A 193 -4.66 -14.24 -12.28
C GLU A 193 -3.16 -14.28 -12.59
N VAL A 194 -2.33 -14.26 -11.56
CA VAL A 194 -0.86 -14.35 -11.70
C VAL A 194 -0.48 -15.73 -12.21
N THR A 195 0.17 -15.79 -13.35
CA THR A 195 0.63 -17.04 -13.98
C THR A 195 2.10 -17.32 -13.74
N SER A 196 2.92 -16.28 -13.52
CA SER A 196 4.36 -16.43 -13.32
C SER A 196 4.91 -15.21 -12.56
N ILE A 197 5.83 -15.47 -11.64
CA ILE A 197 6.61 -14.46 -10.92
C ILE A 197 8.08 -14.84 -11.06
N ARG A 198 8.86 -13.98 -11.70
CA ARG A 198 10.32 -14.12 -11.80
C ARG A 198 10.99 -12.85 -11.32
N GLY A 199 11.94 -12.97 -10.39
CA GLY A 199 12.66 -11.82 -9.87
C GLY A 199 14.07 -12.14 -9.41
N THR A 200 14.90 -11.11 -9.42
CA THR A 200 16.20 -11.10 -8.77
C THR A 200 16.23 -9.96 -7.76
N LEU A 201 16.69 -10.26 -6.57
CA LEU A 201 16.79 -9.32 -5.47
C LEU A 201 18.26 -8.96 -5.23
N GLU A 202 18.51 -7.89 -4.53
CA GLU A 202 19.82 -7.59 -3.98
C GLU A 202 20.15 -8.52 -2.82
N THR A 203 21.23 -8.25 -2.10
CA THR A 203 21.68 -9.10 -1.00
C THR A 203 20.57 -9.30 0.04
N LEU A 204 20.19 -10.54 0.25
CA LEU A 204 19.31 -10.94 1.34
C LEU A 204 20.05 -10.82 2.67
N SER A 205 19.34 -10.40 3.72
CA SER A 205 19.87 -10.28 5.07
C SER A 205 19.16 -11.28 5.98
N PRO A 206 19.62 -12.55 6.05
CA PRO A 206 19.03 -13.54 6.95
C PRO A 206 19.19 -13.12 8.40
N ALA A 207 18.30 -13.59 9.26
CA ALA A 207 18.42 -13.40 10.70
C ALA A 207 19.72 -14.05 11.21
N PRO A 208 20.36 -13.52 12.27
CA PRO A 208 21.55 -14.10 12.82
C PRO A 208 21.36 -15.60 13.16
N GLY A 209 22.22 -16.45 12.57
CA GLY A 209 22.13 -17.91 12.74
C GLY A 209 21.14 -18.63 11.85
N ASP A 210 20.34 -17.94 11.05
CA ASP A 210 19.44 -18.59 10.08
C ASP A 210 20.19 -18.94 8.80
N THR A 211 20.54 -20.22 8.63
CA THR A 211 21.11 -20.78 7.40
C THR A 211 20.06 -21.34 6.44
N SER A 212 18.80 -21.39 6.87
CA SER A 212 17.69 -21.94 6.09
C SER A 212 17.04 -20.91 5.16
N HIS A 213 17.41 -19.64 5.27
CA HIS A 213 16.77 -18.51 4.58
C HIS A 213 15.26 -18.40 4.85
N MET A 214 14.83 -18.79 6.04
CA MET A 214 13.42 -18.70 6.46
C MET A 214 13.08 -17.37 7.11
N HIS A 215 14.07 -16.67 7.67
CA HIS A 215 13.85 -15.39 8.32
C HIS A 215 14.82 -14.32 7.79
N PHE A 216 14.27 -13.29 7.16
CA PHE A 216 14.99 -12.09 6.74
C PHE A 216 14.66 -10.92 7.66
N VAL A 217 15.70 -10.22 8.12
CA VAL A 217 15.55 -9.05 9.03
C VAL A 217 15.44 -7.72 8.28
N LYS A 218 15.48 -7.76 6.95
CA LYS A 218 15.33 -6.59 6.09
C LYS A 218 14.66 -6.97 4.77
N ASP A 219 13.73 -6.16 4.33
CA ASP A 219 13.17 -6.26 2.99
C ASP A 219 14.24 -5.85 1.95
N PRO A 220 14.65 -6.74 1.04
CA PRO A 220 15.67 -6.45 0.06
C PRO A 220 15.14 -5.56 -1.06
N SER A 221 16.08 -4.90 -1.74
CA SER A 221 15.81 -4.20 -2.99
C SER A 221 15.57 -5.18 -4.14
N ILE A 222 14.70 -4.80 -5.06
CA ILE A 222 14.50 -5.52 -6.33
C ILE A 222 15.58 -5.08 -7.31
N ARG A 223 16.27 -6.03 -7.94
CA ARG A 223 17.14 -5.76 -9.11
C ARG A 223 16.36 -5.79 -10.41
N SER A 224 15.53 -6.82 -10.58
CA SER A 224 14.60 -6.93 -11.70
C SER A 224 13.48 -7.90 -11.37
N ALA A 225 12.31 -7.69 -11.95
CA ALA A 225 11.20 -8.64 -11.89
C ALA A 225 10.37 -8.64 -13.17
N LEU A 226 9.74 -9.79 -13.44
CA LEU A 226 8.67 -9.96 -14.42
C LEU A 226 7.53 -10.72 -13.74
N ILE A 227 6.33 -10.16 -13.82
CA ILE A 227 5.11 -10.75 -13.27
C ILE A 227 4.13 -10.85 -14.41
N GLU A 228 3.70 -12.07 -14.72
CA GLU A 228 2.81 -12.37 -15.85
C GLU A 228 1.42 -12.72 -15.33
N PHE A 229 0.39 -12.27 -16.06
CA PHE A 229 -1.02 -12.46 -15.72
C PHE A 229 -1.78 -13.10 -16.87
N ALA A 230 -2.80 -13.90 -16.55
CA ALA A 230 -3.72 -14.42 -17.56
C ALA A 230 -4.83 -13.40 -17.92
N ASP A 231 -5.17 -12.50 -17.00
CA ASP A 231 -6.30 -11.57 -17.08
C ASP A 231 -5.89 -10.10 -17.22
N GLY A 232 -4.63 -9.81 -17.53
CA GLY A 232 -4.14 -8.43 -17.62
C GLY A 232 -2.78 -8.29 -18.28
N PRO A 233 -2.25 -7.06 -18.33
CA PRO A 233 -0.92 -6.80 -18.86
C PRO A 233 0.17 -7.31 -17.91
N ASP A 234 1.29 -7.74 -18.46
CA ASP A 234 2.48 -8.08 -17.69
C ASP A 234 3.07 -6.85 -17.00
N ILE A 235 3.69 -7.09 -15.86
CA ILE A 235 4.42 -6.08 -15.09
C ILE A 235 5.90 -6.41 -15.13
N ALA A 236 6.71 -5.44 -15.56
CA ALA A 236 8.17 -5.50 -15.46
C ALA A 236 8.68 -4.51 -14.41
N VAL A 237 9.70 -4.90 -13.64
CA VAL A 237 10.35 -4.03 -12.67
C VAL A 237 11.84 -3.95 -12.97
N VAL A 238 12.36 -2.73 -12.97
CA VAL A 238 13.78 -2.44 -13.07
C VAL A 238 14.24 -1.77 -11.79
N GLY A 239 15.20 -2.39 -11.11
CA GLY A 239 15.68 -1.97 -9.80
C GLY A 239 16.54 -0.70 -9.85
N THR A 240 15.92 0.41 -10.17
CA THR A 240 16.54 1.74 -10.25
C THR A 240 15.47 2.81 -10.10
N GLY A 241 15.88 4.06 -10.04
CA GLY A 241 14.94 5.18 -10.03
C GLY A 241 14.29 5.44 -8.67
N ASN A 242 13.30 6.28 -8.71
CA ASN A 242 12.62 6.80 -7.52
C ASN A 242 11.09 6.76 -7.71
N LEU A 243 10.53 5.55 -7.79
CA LEU A 243 9.10 5.33 -8.00
C LEU A 243 8.59 6.02 -9.27
N GLU A 244 9.19 5.65 -10.39
CA GLU A 244 8.76 6.06 -11.72
C GLU A 244 8.05 4.91 -12.43
N PHE A 245 7.14 5.22 -13.34
CA PHE A 245 6.31 4.22 -13.99
C PHE A 245 6.05 4.54 -15.45
N GLU A 246 5.92 3.49 -16.27
CA GLU A 246 5.52 3.60 -17.67
C GLU A 246 4.39 2.61 -17.97
N ILE A 247 3.29 3.09 -18.53
CA ILE A 247 2.19 2.27 -19.05
C ILE A 247 2.36 2.22 -20.56
N VAL A 248 2.63 1.04 -21.10
CA VAL A 248 2.79 0.81 -22.52
C VAL A 248 1.47 0.31 -23.11
N CYS A 249 0.90 1.06 -24.05
CA CYS A 249 -0.34 0.75 -24.74
C CYS A 249 -0.07 0.43 -26.22
N GLU A 250 -1.03 -0.17 -26.93
CA GLU A 250 -0.91 -0.49 -28.36
C GLU A 250 -0.66 0.76 -29.21
N GLY A 251 -1.31 1.87 -28.89
CA GLY A 251 -1.25 3.14 -29.62
C GLY A 251 -0.55 4.28 -28.87
N GLY A 252 0.19 4.02 -27.81
CA GLY A 252 0.87 5.09 -27.07
C GLY A 252 1.52 4.63 -25.79
N LEU A 253 1.95 5.60 -24.99
CA LEU A 253 2.53 5.36 -23.67
C LEU A 253 2.20 6.50 -22.70
N ILE A 254 2.21 6.19 -21.41
CA ILE A 254 2.08 7.15 -20.32
C ILE A 254 3.29 6.98 -19.41
N ARG A 255 3.99 8.04 -19.11
CA ARG A 255 5.14 8.06 -18.18
C ARG A 255 4.83 8.92 -16.98
N ILE A 256 5.13 8.39 -15.80
CA ILE A 256 5.05 9.10 -14.52
C ILE A 256 6.47 9.14 -13.95
N ARG A 257 6.99 10.35 -13.68
CA ARG A 257 8.34 10.58 -13.19
C ARG A 257 8.34 11.29 -11.85
N ASN A 258 9.47 11.22 -11.15
CA ASN A 258 9.69 11.90 -9.86
C ASN A 258 8.51 11.66 -8.90
N ASP A 259 8.09 10.42 -8.75
CA ASP A 259 6.99 10.04 -7.86
C ASP A 259 5.69 10.86 -8.07
N GLY A 260 5.30 11.03 -9.34
CA GLY A 260 4.06 11.73 -9.70
C GLY A 260 4.18 13.25 -9.84
N GLU A 261 5.40 13.82 -9.79
CA GLU A 261 5.60 15.23 -10.06
C GLU A 261 5.37 15.59 -11.54
N GLU A 262 5.72 14.64 -12.42
CA GLU A 262 5.59 14.79 -13.86
C GLU A 262 4.81 13.63 -14.47
N MET A 263 3.90 13.94 -15.39
CA MET A 263 3.24 12.95 -16.23
C MET A 263 3.30 13.38 -17.70
N GLU A 264 3.67 12.45 -18.56
CA GLU A 264 3.71 12.61 -20.01
C GLU A 264 2.86 11.53 -20.67
N VAL A 265 2.05 11.93 -21.63
CA VAL A 265 1.31 11.01 -22.49
C VAL A 265 1.78 11.21 -23.93
N ARG A 266 2.05 10.12 -24.62
CA ARG A 266 2.43 10.12 -26.03
C ARG A 266 1.55 9.16 -26.82
N ARG A 267 1.09 9.60 -27.98
CA ARG A 267 0.37 8.79 -28.97
C ARG A 267 1.33 8.38 -30.08
N LYS A 268 1.23 7.13 -30.50
CA LYS A 268 2.02 6.59 -31.61
C LYS A 268 1.59 7.26 -32.93
N ASP A 269 2.55 7.88 -33.62
CA ASP A 269 2.35 8.33 -35.00
C ASP A 269 2.86 7.26 -35.97
N THR A 270 2.14 7.11 -37.09
CA THR A 270 2.48 6.13 -38.13
C THR A 270 3.75 6.45 -38.90
N ARG A 271 4.28 7.68 -38.79
CA ARG A 271 5.42 8.16 -39.58
C ARG A 271 6.72 8.31 -38.82
N SER A 272 6.70 8.75 -37.57
CA SER A 272 7.93 9.25 -36.92
C SER A 272 8.10 8.86 -35.43
N GLY A 273 7.22 8.07 -34.86
CA GLY A 273 7.37 7.64 -33.46
C GLY A 273 6.19 8.01 -32.57
N PHE A 274 6.40 8.88 -31.59
CA PHE A 274 5.38 9.23 -30.59
C PHE A 274 5.22 10.74 -30.48
N ASP A 275 4.00 11.23 -30.69
CA ASP A 275 3.64 12.63 -30.50
C ASP A 275 3.14 12.88 -29.07
N PRO A 276 3.50 14.01 -28.44
CA PRO A 276 2.97 14.36 -27.14
C PRO A 276 1.46 14.65 -27.22
N VAL A 277 0.74 14.19 -26.20
CA VAL A 277 -0.69 14.51 -26.03
C VAL A 277 -0.78 15.56 -24.93
N PRO A 278 -1.38 16.74 -25.19
CA PRO A 278 -1.63 17.72 -24.15
C PRO A 278 -2.48 17.14 -23.02
N LEU A 279 -2.11 17.45 -21.78
CA LEU A 279 -2.85 17.04 -20.61
C LEU A 279 -3.55 18.23 -19.98
N GLU A 280 -4.80 18.04 -19.61
CA GLU A 280 -5.52 19.00 -18.79
C GLU A 280 -4.92 19.02 -17.38
N PRO A 281 -4.70 20.21 -16.79
CA PRO A 281 -4.28 20.32 -15.40
C PRO A 281 -5.29 19.65 -14.47
N VAL A 282 -4.79 18.95 -13.47
CA VAL A 282 -5.62 18.31 -12.45
C VAL A 282 -5.40 18.95 -11.08
N GLU A 283 -6.46 19.07 -10.32
CA GLU A 283 -6.35 19.47 -8.92
C GLU A 283 -5.74 18.33 -8.10
N HIS A 284 -4.72 18.64 -7.33
CA HIS A 284 -4.09 17.72 -6.42
C HIS A 284 -4.76 17.77 -5.06
N TRP A 285 -5.03 16.61 -4.47
CA TRP A 285 -5.65 16.49 -3.15
C TRP A 285 -4.84 15.61 -2.20
N CYS A 286 -5.15 15.72 -0.91
CA CYS A 286 -4.56 14.89 0.12
C CYS A 286 -4.96 13.42 -0.05
N GLY A 287 -3.99 12.56 -0.36
CA GLY A 287 -4.25 11.13 -0.54
C GLY A 287 -4.68 10.44 0.76
N THR A 288 -4.14 10.83 1.90
CA THR A 288 -4.47 10.24 3.20
C THR A 288 -5.91 10.52 3.61
N GLU A 289 -6.38 11.77 3.41
CA GLU A 289 -7.79 12.10 3.63
C GLU A 289 -8.71 11.29 2.72
N ARG A 290 -8.35 11.18 1.43
CA ARG A 290 -9.12 10.39 0.46
C ARG A 290 -9.25 8.93 0.86
N LYS A 291 -8.16 8.31 1.33
CA LYS A 291 -8.17 6.93 1.84
C LYS A 291 -9.14 6.77 3.01
N ILE A 292 -9.13 7.71 3.95
CA ILE A 292 -10.04 7.69 5.10
C ILE A 292 -11.50 7.79 4.64
N ARG A 293 -11.80 8.70 3.71
CA ARG A 293 -13.17 8.84 3.16
C ARG A 293 -13.59 7.62 2.36
N ASP A 294 -12.67 7.00 1.62
CA ASP A 294 -12.92 5.76 0.88
C ASP A 294 -13.24 4.60 1.83
N LEU A 295 -12.46 4.44 2.91
CA LEU A 295 -12.75 3.47 3.96
C LEU A 295 -14.13 3.70 4.62
N VAL A 296 -14.46 4.96 4.96
CA VAL A 296 -15.76 5.30 5.53
C VAL A 296 -16.90 4.96 4.56
N GLN A 297 -16.70 5.23 3.28
CA GLN A 297 -17.66 4.88 2.23
C GLN A 297 -17.80 3.36 2.11
N ALA A 298 -16.68 2.63 2.12
CA ALA A 298 -16.68 1.17 2.08
C ALA A 298 -17.48 0.58 3.26
N ILE A 299 -17.26 1.06 4.47
CA ILE A 299 -18.02 0.63 5.67
C ILE A 299 -19.52 0.91 5.52
N ARG A 300 -19.89 2.05 4.94
CA ARG A 300 -21.31 2.45 4.81
C ARG A 300 -22.06 1.71 3.71
N THR A 301 -21.37 1.34 2.64
CA THR A 301 -21.99 0.76 1.45
C THR A 301 -21.79 -0.74 1.32
N GLY A 302 -20.83 -1.32 2.04
CA GLY A 302 -20.39 -2.69 1.84
C GLY A 302 -19.57 -2.91 0.56
N GLN A 303 -19.28 -1.85 -0.20
CA GLN A 303 -18.41 -1.95 -1.38
C GLN A 303 -16.93 -1.82 -0.96
N PRO A 304 -16.01 -2.62 -1.54
CA PRO A 304 -14.60 -2.56 -1.14
C PRO A 304 -13.98 -1.20 -1.48
N ALA A 305 -13.07 -0.75 -0.62
CA ALA A 305 -12.22 0.42 -0.85
C ALA A 305 -11.29 0.23 -2.05
N VAL A 306 -10.72 1.32 -2.57
CA VAL A 306 -9.80 1.28 -3.72
C VAL A 306 -8.54 0.45 -3.41
N SER A 307 -8.03 0.54 -2.19
CA SER A 307 -6.87 -0.25 -1.72
C SER A 307 -7.32 -1.31 -0.71
N ASN A 308 -8.11 -2.27 -1.17
CA ASN A 308 -8.80 -3.23 -0.32
C ASN A 308 -7.97 -4.48 0.03
N LEU A 309 -8.59 -5.39 0.82
CA LEU A 309 -7.96 -6.63 1.27
C LEU A 309 -7.44 -7.49 0.09
N ARG A 310 -8.20 -7.61 -0.99
CA ARG A 310 -7.81 -8.39 -2.17
C ARG A 310 -6.50 -7.89 -2.78
N ILE A 311 -6.35 -6.56 -2.87
CA ILE A 311 -5.13 -5.93 -3.40
C ILE A 311 -3.95 -6.12 -2.43
N ALA A 312 -4.19 -5.96 -1.13
CA ALA A 312 -3.17 -6.17 -0.11
C ALA A 312 -2.66 -7.63 -0.11
N MET A 313 -3.58 -8.60 -0.22
CA MET A 313 -3.25 -10.03 -0.33
C MET A 313 -2.45 -10.33 -1.59
N LEU A 314 -2.89 -9.83 -2.76
CA LEU A 314 -2.20 -10.04 -4.04
C LEU A 314 -0.79 -9.45 -4.02
N SER A 315 -0.65 -8.20 -3.56
CA SER A 315 0.66 -7.53 -3.44
C SER A 315 1.60 -8.30 -2.50
N THR A 316 1.07 -8.81 -1.38
CA THR A 316 1.83 -9.63 -0.43
C THR A 316 2.25 -10.96 -1.05
N GLU A 317 1.34 -11.67 -1.71
CA GLU A 317 1.63 -12.95 -2.39
C GLU A 317 2.70 -12.78 -3.47
N ILE A 318 2.62 -11.73 -4.30
CA ILE A 318 3.63 -11.42 -5.32
C ILE A 318 4.97 -11.09 -4.65
N GLY A 319 4.98 -10.30 -3.59
CA GLY A 319 6.20 -9.97 -2.84
C GLY A 319 6.92 -11.23 -2.37
N PHE A 320 6.21 -12.14 -1.69
CA PHE A 320 6.79 -13.43 -1.27
C PHE A 320 7.17 -14.32 -2.45
N GLY A 321 6.45 -14.25 -3.57
CA GLY A 321 6.80 -14.92 -4.81
C GLY A 321 8.15 -14.44 -5.37
N LEU A 322 8.48 -13.16 -5.25
CA LEU A 322 9.79 -12.63 -5.66
C LEU A 322 10.93 -13.19 -4.79
N TYR A 323 10.72 -13.34 -3.47
CA TYR A 323 11.69 -14.02 -2.59
C TYR A 323 11.92 -15.47 -3.02
N GLU A 324 10.84 -16.23 -3.23
CA GLU A 324 10.94 -17.64 -3.63
C GLU A 324 11.57 -17.80 -5.01
N SER A 325 11.24 -16.94 -5.96
CA SER A 325 11.84 -16.93 -7.30
C SER A 325 13.35 -16.67 -7.24
N HIS A 326 13.77 -15.67 -6.47
CA HIS A 326 15.18 -15.34 -6.30
C HIS A 326 15.97 -16.51 -5.68
N LEU A 327 15.46 -17.08 -4.58
CA LEU A 327 16.13 -18.18 -3.88
C LEU A 327 16.23 -19.45 -4.72
N ARG A 328 15.22 -19.73 -5.54
CA ARG A 328 15.21 -20.91 -6.43
C ARG A 328 15.93 -20.69 -7.76
N GLY A 329 16.20 -19.42 -8.13
CA GLY A 329 16.78 -19.09 -9.44
C GLY A 329 15.83 -19.34 -10.62
N THR A 330 14.53 -19.51 -10.38
CA THR A 330 13.51 -19.82 -11.39
C THR A 330 12.21 -19.07 -11.14
N ALA A 331 11.34 -19.04 -12.15
CA ALA A 331 9.99 -18.52 -11.98
C ALA A 331 9.17 -19.40 -11.01
N VAL A 332 8.28 -18.75 -10.26
CA VAL A 332 7.31 -19.41 -9.37
C VAL A 332 5.90 -18.99 -9.74
N ARG A 333 4.91 -19.73 -9.25
CA ARG A 333 3.49 -19.45 -9.48
C ARG A 333 2.73 -19.48 -8.15
N PRO A 334 1.81 -18.53 -7.90
CA PRO A 334 0.90 -18.60 -6.78
C PRO A 334 -0.06 -19.82 -6.86
N PRO A 335 -0.56 -20.34 -5.73
CA PRO A 335 -0.18 -19.90 -4.38
C PRO A 335 1.25 -20.29 -4.02
N ILE A 336 1.97 -19.38 -3.37
CA ILE A 336 3.35 -19.65 -2.94
C ILE A 336 3.32 -20.68 -1.80
N PRO A 337 3.98 -21.85 -1.97
CA PRO A 337 3.81 -22.95 -1.00
C PRO A 337 4.46 -22.68 0.36
N ASN A 338 5.54 -21.89 0.39
CA ASN A 338 6.21 -21.54 1.65
C ASN A 338 5.48 -20.35 2.31
N ARG A 339 4.50 -20.66 3.17
CA ARG A 339 3.71 -19.66 3.88
C ARG A 339 4.41 -19.11 5.14
N ASP A 340 5.47 -19.77 5.60
CA ASP A 340 6.12 -19.52 6.89
C ASP A 340 7.39 -18.68 6.82
N ARG A 341 7.81 -18.27 5.62
CA ARG A 341 8.94 -17.35 5.48
C ARG A 341 8.63 -16.03 6.16
N ILE A 342 9.57 -15.55 6.99
CA ILE A 342 9.43 -14.31 7.75
C ILE A 342 10.25 -13.21 7.09
N VAL A 343 9.64 -12.04 6.91
CA VAL A 343 10.32 -10.79 6.54
C VAL A 343 9.91 -9.73 7.55
N SER A 344 10.75 -9.45 8.53
CA SER A 344 10.38 -8.71 9.74
C SER A 344 10.84 -7.25 9.79
N SER A 345 11.59 -6.76 8.83
CA SER A 345 12.06 -5.37 8.81
C SER A 345 11.81 -4.71 7.45
N TRP A 346 11.26 -3.52 7.50
CA TRP A 346 10.86 -2.73 6.33
C TRP A 346 11.39 -1.30 6.39
#